data_3814b981ec05cfab043face1b5a11246
#
_entry.id   3814b981ec05cfab043face1b5a11246
#
_cell.length_a   1.000
_cell.length_b   1.000
_cell.length_c   1.000
_cell.angle_alpha   90.00
_cell.angle_beta   90.00
_cell.angle_gamma   90.00
#
_symmetry.space_group_name_H-M   'P 1'
#
loop_
_entity.id
_entity.type
_entity.pdbx_description
1 polymer ?
#
loop_
_entity_poly.entity_id
_entity_poly.type
_entity_poly.pdbx_seq_one_letter_code
_entity_poly.pdbx_strand_id
1 'polypeptide(L)' 'MKYEYKGRYYGCFNELVVDANGMSNLGWELVSYFRETTVIDGNSFERDTPWTAIYRKQIL' A
#
# COMPACT_ATOMS: atom_id res chain seq x y z
N MET A 1 2.87 -17.86 -16.01
CA MET A 1 2.90 -16.40 -15.75
C MET A 1 3.62 -16.10 -14.47
N LYS A 2 4.53 -15.16 -14.51
CA LYS A 2 5.24 -14.72 -13.31
C LYS A 2 4.91 -13.28 -13.02
N TYR A 3 4.81 -12.96 -11.73
CA TYR A 3 4.57 -11.61 -11.25
C TYR A 3 5.67 -11.21 -10.29
N GLU A 4 6.02 -9.95 -10.33
CA GLU A 4 6.85 -9.31 -9.34
C GLU A 4 5.94 -8.54 -8.40
N TYR A 5 6.17 -8.61 -7.09
CA TYR A 5 5.37 -7.92 -6.08
C TYR A 5 6.18 -6.84 -5.39
N LYS A 6 5.51 -5.75 -5.06
CA LYS A 6 6.15 -4.60 -4.43
C LYS A 6 5.21 -4.00 -3.39
N GLY A 7 5.73 -3.77 -2.19
CA GLY A 7 5.00 -3.08 -1.13
C GLY A 7 5.46 -1.64 -1.03
N ARG A 8 4.53 -0.72 -0.79
CA ARG A 8 4.83 0.70 -0.57
C ARG A 8 3.99 1.24 0.59
N TYR A 9 4.53 2.26 1.27
CA TYR A 9 3.89 2.92 2.40
C TYR A 9 3.55 4.35 2.03
N TYR A 10 2.37 4.81 2.51
CA TYR A 10 1.89 6.17 2.26
C TYR A 10 1.37 6.79 3.55
N GLY A 11 1.62 8.08 3.73
CA GLY A 11 1.17 8.80 4.92
C GLY A 11 -0.34 9.05 4.96
N CYS A 12 -0.98 9.14 3.78
CA CYS A 12 -2.43 9.32 3.71
C CYS A 12 -2.99 8.60 2.49
N PHE A 13 -4.32 8.43 2.50
CA PHE A 13 -5.00 7.71 1.43
C PHE A 13 -4.87 8.40 0.06
N ASN A 14 -4.88 9.72 0.05
CA ASN A 14 -4.74 10.48 -1.21
C ASN A 14 -3.39 10.21 -1.88
N GLU A 15 -2.32 10.13 -1.10
CA GLU A 15 -1.00 9.79 -1.63
C GLU A 15 -1.00 8.39 -2.24
N LEU A 16 -1.68 7.44 -1.60
CA LEU A 16 -1.81 6.10 -2.12
C LEU A 16 -2.51 6.11 -3.49
N VAL A 17 -3.62 6.82 -3.60
CA VAL A 17 -4.39 6.90 -4.85
C VAL A 17 -3.56 7.52 -5.96
N VAL A 18 -2.88 8.62 -5.68
CA VAL A 18 -2.04 9.31 -6.67
C VAL A 18 -0.92 8.40 -7.15
N ASP A 19 -0.24 7.75 -6.21
CA ASP A 19 0.86 6.85 -6.57
C ASP A 19 0.37 5.60 -7.30
N ALA A 20 -0.79 5.07 -6.90
CA ALA A 20 -1.38 3.91 -7.57
C ALA A 20 -1.67 4.21 -9.05
N ASN A 21 -2.16 5.42 -9.35
CA ASN A 21 -2.37 5.84 -10.73
C ASN A 21 -1.05 5.91 -11.50
N GLY A 22 0.00 6.46 -10.88
CA GLY A 22 1.33 6.50 -11.48
C GLY A 22 1.92 5.12 -11.68
N MET A 23 1.78 4.24 -10.69
CA MET A 23 2.26 2.86 -10.78
C MET A 23 1.56 2.09 -11.90
N SER A 24 0.27 2.33 -12.09
CA SER A 24 -0.50 1.71 -13.17
C SER A 24 0.09 2.07 -14.54
N ASN A 25 0.53 3.30 -14.72
CA ASN A 25 1.17 3.73 -15.97
C ASN A 25 2.51 3.02 -16.22
N LEU A 26 3.13 2.50 -15.16
CA LEU A 26 4.38 1.74 -15.26
C LEU A 26 4.16 0.23 -15.36
N GLY A 27 2.91 -0.20 -15.48
CA GLY A 27 2.57 -1.61 -15.57
C GLY A 27 2.35 -2.32 -14.25
N TRP A 28 2.35 -1.57 -13.13
CA TRP A 28 2.09 -2.12 -11.81
C TRP A 28 0.60 -2.07 -11.49
N GLU A 29 0.06 -3.19 -11.04
CA GLU A 29 -1.35 -3.33 -10.68
C GLU A 29 -1.48 -3.33 -9.15
N LEU A 30 -2.40 -2.52 -8.62
CA LEU A 30 -2.70 -2.53 -7.19
C LEU A 30 -3.48 -3.79 -6.85
N VAL A 31 -2.91 -4.64 -6.02
CA VAL A 31 -3.51 -5.91 -5.61
C VAL A 31 -4.33 -5.73 -4.35
N SER A 32 -3.79 -5.01 -3.38
CA SER A 32 -4.42 -4.83 -2.08
C SER A 32 -3.89 -3.58 -1.40
N TYR A 33 -4.68 -3.03 -0.48
CA TYR A 33 -4.24 -1.94 0.38
C TYR A 33 -4.89 -2.08 1.75
N PHE A 34 -4.18 -1.64 2.77
CA PHE A 34 -4.68 -1.70 4.13
C PHE A 34 -3.96 -0.68 5.00
N ARG A 35 -4.55 -0.42 6.16
CA ARG A 35 -3.97 0.44 7.17
C ARG A 35 -3.84 -0.36 8.46
N GLU A 36 -2.64 -0.38 9.03
CA GLU A 36 -2.41 -1.05 10.30
C GLU A 36 -2.79 -0.14 11.46
N THR A 37 -3.49 -0.70 12.44
CA THR A 37 -3.77 -0.02 13.70
C THR A 37 -2.95 -0.68 14.78
N THR A 38 -2.10 0.11 15.47
CA THR A 38 -1.29 -0.40 16.55
C THR A 38 -1.93 -0.08 17.89
N VAL A 39 -2.19 -1.11 18.69
CA VAL A 39 -2.67 -0.96 20.06
C VAL A 39 -1.47 -1.07 20.99
N ILE A 40 -1.21 -0.05 21.80
CA ILE A 40 -0.13 -0.04 22.76
C ILE A 40 -0.71 0.02 24.17
N ASP A 41 -0.32 -0.93 25.03
CA ASP A 41 -0.58 -0.96 26.49
C ASP A 41 -2.06 -0.86 26.91
N GLY A 42 -2.94 -1.59 26.26
CA GLY A 42 -4.34 -1.64 26.65
C GLY A 42 -5.10 -0.33 26.47
N ASN A 43 -4.43 0.72 26.09
CA ASN A 43 -5.01 1.97 25.66
C ASN A 43 -5.06 1.96 24.14
N SER A 44 -6.23 2.13 23.59
CA SER A 44 -6.37 2.26 22.13
C SER A 44 -5.75 3.59 21.69
N PHE A 45 -4.46 3.56 21.45
CA PHE A 45 -3.77 4.65 20.78
C PHE A 45 -3.82 4.38 19.29
N GLU A 46 -4.64 5.14 18.60
CA GLU A 46 -4.51 5.22 17.15
C GLU A 46 -3.28 6.08 16.85
N ARG A 47 -2.17 5.43 16.58
CA ARG A 47 -1.08 6.13 15.92
C ARG A 47 -1.44 6.26 14.44
N ASP A 48 -1.00 7.36 13.84
CA ASP A 48 -1.03 7.52 12.39
C ASP A 48 -0.17 6.43 11.76
N THR A 49 -0.76 5.27 11.56
CA THR A 49 -0.08 4.19 10.86
C THR A 49 -0.16 4.46 9.36
N PRO A 50 0.93 4.22 8.63
CA PRO A 50 0.93 4.45 7.20
C PRO A 50 -0.03 3.50 6.49
N TRP A 51 -0.59 3.96 5.41
CA TRP A 51 -1.29 3.10 4.48
C TRP A 51 -0.27 2.22 3.75
N THR A 52 -0.57 0.94 3.64
CA THR A 52 0.28 -0.01 2.93
C THR A 52 -0.44 -0.45 1.67
N ALA A 53 0.27 -0.45 0.56
CA ALA A 53 -0.24 -0.94 -0.71
C ALA A 53 0.68 -2.02 -1.26
N ILE A 54 0.08 -3.03 -1.88
CA ILE A 54 0.80 -4.11 -2.52
C ILE A 54 0.49 -4.08 -4.01
N TYR A 55 1.53 -3.99 -4.81
CA TYR A 55 1.43 -3.98 -6.26
C TYR A 55 2.03 -5.23 -6.86
N ARG A 56 1.57 -5.59 -8.04
CA ARG A 56 2.19 -6.64 -8.83
C ARG A 56 2.39 -6.19 -10.26
N LYS A 57 3.41 -6.75 -10.88
CA LYS A 57 3.70 -6.50 -12.30
C LYS A 57 3.98 -7.82 -12.97
N GLN A 58 3.35 -8.05 -14.11
CA GLN A 58 3.61 -9.24 -14.91
C GLN A 58 4.97 -9.11 -15.58
N ILE A 59 5.83 -10.09 -15.35
CA ILE A 59 7.19 -10.08 -15.90
C ILE A 59 7.40 -11.17 -16.96
N LEU A 60 6.42 -12.04 -17.14
CA LEU A 60 6.45 -13.09 -18.16
C LEU A 60 5.05 -13.40 -18.68
#